data_940a730f802ae55ace45742dc806526b
#
_entry.id   940a730f802ae55ace45742dc806526b
#
_cell.length_a   1.000
_cell.length_b   1.000
_cell.length_c   1.000
_cell.angle_alpha   90.00
_cell.angle_beta   90.00
_cell.angle_gamma   90.00
#
_symmetry.space_group_name_H-M   'P 1'
#
loop_
_entity.id
_entity.type
_entity.pdbx_description
1 polymer ?
#
loop_
_entity_poly.entity_id
_entity_poly.type
_entity_poly.pdbx_seq_one_letter_code
_entity_poly.pdbx_strand_id
1 'polypeptide(L)'
;MLTIGITKGRWNTLLSALQQFKDDYDKNQKMWKILPEFCQHHPHYEKVGLRDLCQEIHDTYRDNDVARVTTEMYLSISQPAMKPSDAYDMMIRREIERVEIDHLEGRITSVLLTPYPPGIPLLIPGERFNKTIVEYLQFAREFNRRFPGFDTDIHGLVEEDSPQGRRYFVDCVQPGNSALRPPTQAAAGASRAASARK
;
A
#
# COMPACT_ATOMS: atom_id res chain seq x y z
N MET A 1 -1.54 -17.53 8.56
CA MET A 1 -0.87 -17.58 9.87
C MET A 1 -1.24 -18.85 10.61
N LEU A 2 -0.26 -19.64 11.05
CA LEU A 2 -0.49 -20.83 11.86
C LEU A 2 -0.49 -20.41 13.33
N THR A 3 -1.64 -20.53 13.98
CA THR A 3 -1.80 -20.12 15.38
C THR A 3 -2.05 -21.32 16.29
N ILE A 4 -1.81 -21.14 17.58
CA ILE A 4 -2.19 -22.12 18.61
C ILE A 4 -3.70 -22.37 18.51
N GLY A 5 -4.12 -23.65 18.42
CA GLY A 5 -5.54 -24.03 18.27
C GLY A 5 -5.97 -24.40 16.85
N ILE A 6 -5.07 -24.43 15.88
CA ILE A 6 -5.37 -25.03 14.57
C ILE A 6 -5.59 -26.54 14.74
N THR A 7 -6.79 -27.00 14.38
CA THR A 7 -7.14 -28.42 14.43
C THR A 7 -6.51 -29.21 13.28
N LYS A 8 -6.35 -30.54 13.48
CA LYS A 8 -5.88 -31.45 12.42
C LYS A 8 -6.74 -31.37 11.16
N GLY A 9 -8.05 -31.16 11.30
CA GLY A 9 -8.96 -30.97 10.16
C GLY A 9 -8.59 -29.77 9.31
N ARG A 10 -8.27 -28.61 9.93
CA ARG A 10 -7.85 -27.40 9.21
C ARG A 10 -6.52 -27.57 8.48
N TRP A 11 -5.57 -28.32 9.07
CA TRP A 11 -4.33 -28.69 8.41
C TRP A 11 -4.57 -29.53 7.16
N ASN A 12 -5.42 -30.55 7.27
CA ASN A 12 -5.76 -31.40 6.12
C ASN A 12 -6.47 -30.59 5.02
N THR A 13 -7.35 -29.66 5.38
CA THR A 13 -8.00 -28.76 4.41
C THR A 13 -6.96 -27.92 3.67
N LEU A 14 -6.00 -27.32 4.38
CA LEU A 14 -4.93 -26.55 3.75
C LEU A 14 -4.09 -27.43 2.81
N LEU A 15 -3.68 -28.61 3.28
CA LEU A 15 -2.89 -29.54 2.46
C LEU A 15 -3.64 -29.94 1.18
N SER A 16 -4.92 -30.29 1.30
CA SER A 16 -5.76 -30.65 0.15
C SER A 16 -5.92 -29.48 -0.83
N ALA A 17 -6.09 -28.26 -0.33
CA ALA A 17 -6.18 -27.07 -1.18
C ALA A 17 -4.87 -26.81 -1.94
N LEU A 18 -3.72 -26.96 -1.27
CA LEU A 18 -2.41 -26.83 -1.92
C LEU A 18 -2.16 -27.92 -2.96
N GLN A 19 -2.56 -29.16 -2.69
CA GLN A 19 -2.49 -30.26 -3.65
C GLN A 19 -3.36 -30.00 -4.87
N GLN A 20 -4.60 -29.54 -4.67
CA GLN A 20 -5.51 -29.18 -5.74
C GLN A 20 -4.94 -28.05 -6.59
N PHE A 21 -4.42 -26.97 -5.96
CA PHE A 21 -3.78 -25.89 -6.67
C PHE A 21 -2.61 -26.38 -7.54
N LYS A 22 -1.76 -27.26 -6.98
CA LYS A 22 -0.65 -27.83 -7.74
C LYS A 22 -1.13 -28.63 -8.94
N ASP A 23 -2.15 -29.46 -8.78
CA ASP A 23 -2.73 -30.24 -9.86
C ASP A 23 -3.31 -29.34 -10.97
N ASP A 24 -4.02 -28.29 -10.59
CA ASP A 24 -4.59 -27.33 -11.54
C ASP A 24 -3.50 -26.53 -12.27
N TYR A 25 -2.42 -26.19 -11.58
CA TYR A 25 -1.25 -25.56 -12.17
C TYR A 25 -0.54 -26.49 -13.15
N ASP A 26 -0.23 -27.73 -12.76
CA ASP A 26 0.47 -28.71 -13.60
C ASP A 26 -0.31 -29.04 -14.88
N LYS A 27 -1.65 -29.12 -14.77
CA LYS A 27 -2.57 -29.35 -15.90
C LYS A 27 -2.87 -28.09 -16.72
N ASN A 28 -2.37 -26.95 -16.30
CA ASN A 28 -2.71 -25.62 -16.85
C ASN A 28 -4.22 -25.43 -16.97
N GLN A 29 -4.95 -25.74 -15.88
CA GLN A 29 -6.40 -25.72 -15.86
C GLN A 29 -6.93 -24.32 -16.17
N LYS A 30 -8.03 -24.24 -16.90
CA LYS A 30 -8.61 -22.94 -17.28
C LYS A 30 -9.24 -22.24 -16.09
N MET A 31 -9.05 -20.91 -16.01
CA MET A 31 -9.50 -20.09 -14.88
C MET A 31 -11.01 -20.19 -14.61
N TRP A 32 -11.84 -20.29 -15.64
CA TRP A 32 -13.29 -20.46 -15.47
C TRP A 32 -13.69 -21.73 -14.70
N LYS A 33 -12.84 -22.77 -14.70
CA LYS A 33 -13.07 -24.00 -13.92
C LYS A 33 -12.62 -23.86 -12.47
N ILE A 34 -11.59 -23.07 -12.23
CA ILE A 34 -10.95 -22.90 -10.91
C ILE A 34 -11.70 -21.81 -10.12
N LEU A 35 -11.96 -20.67 -10.78
CA LEU A 35 -12.56 -19.47 -10.19
C LEU A 35 -13.71 -18.96 -11.07
N PRO A 36 -14.83 -19.71 -11.16
CA PRO A 36 -15.94 -19.33 -12.05
C PRO A 36 -16.56 -17.96 -11.69
N GLU A 37 -16.73 -17.66 -10.41
CA GLU A 37 -17.29 -16.38 -9.96
C GLU A 37 -16.36 -15.21 -10.30
N PHE A 38 -15.06 -15.37 -10.13
CA PHE A 38 -14.05 -14.38 -10.54
C PHE A 38 -14.15 -14.11 -12.05
N CYS A 39 -14.25 -15.14 -12.86
CA CYS A 39 -14.34 -15.00 -14.30
C CYS A 39 -15.63 -14.33 -14.78
N GLN A 40 -16.75 -14.39 -14.01
CA GLN A 40 -17.95 -13.62 -14.30
C GLN A 40 -17.71 -12.11 -14.26
N HIS A 41 -16.86 -11.65 -13.33
CA HIS A 41 -16.47 -10.23 -13.22
C HIS A 41 -15.31 -9.86 -14.14
N HIS A 42 -14.50 -10.85 -14.51
CA HIS A 42 -13.30 -10.69 -15.35
C HIS A 42 -13.28 -11.70 -16.51
N PRO A 43 -14.17 -11.56 -17.53
CA PRO A 43 -14.36 -12.56 -18.59
C PRO A 43 -13.12 -12.84 -19.45
N HIS A 44 -12.19 -11.88 -19.51
CA HIS A 44 -10.94 -12.04 -20.29
C HIS A 44 -10.02 -13.16 -19.74
N TYR A 45 -10.20 -13.57 -18.46
CA TYR A 45 -9.44 -14.69 -17.89
C TYR A 45 -10.07 -16.06 -18.13
N GLU A 46 -11.31 -16.16 -18.59
CA GLU A 46 -12.02 -17.45 -18.72
C GLU A 46 -11.21 -18.55 -19.42
N LYS A 47 -10.59 -18.18 -20.53
CA LYS A 47 -9.82 -19.11 -21.39
C LYS A 47 -8.33 -19.15 -21.06
N VAL A 48 -7.87 -18.36 -20.10
CA VAL A 48 -6.48 -18.36 -19.67
C VAL A 48 -6.21 -19.57 -18.80
N GLY A 49 -5.07 -20.22 -18.96
CA GLY A 49 -4.62 -21.32 -18.09
C GLY A 49 -4.00 -20.76 -16.82
N LEU A 50 -4.17 -21.44 -15.69
CA LEU A 50 -3.60 -21.01 -14.41
C LEU A 50 -2.08 -20.84 -14.49
N ARG A 51 -1.37 -21.80 -15.07
CA ARG A 51 0.08 -21.71 -15.23
C ARG A 51 0.49 -20.56 -16.13
N ASP A 52 -0.24 -20.35 -17.24
CA ASP A 52 0.05 -19.27 -18.18
C ASP A 52 -0.11 -17.91 -17.51
N LEU A 53 -1.17 -17.72 -16.74
CA LEU A 53 -1.41 -16.49 -15.95
C LEU A 53 -0.32 -16.28 -14.88
N CYS A 54 0.01 -17.33 -14.13
CA CYS A 54 1.09 -17.26 -13.12
C CYS A 54 2.43 -16.89 -13.77
N GLN A 55 2.72 -17.44 -14.94
CA GLN A 55 3.95 -17.15 -15.68
C GLN A 55 3.96 -15.68 -16.15
N GLU A 56 2.86 -15.17 -16.68
CA GLU A 56 2.75 -13.79 -17.14
C GLU A 56 2.92 -12.79 -15.97
N ILE A 57 2.30 -13.06 -14.82
CA ILE A 57 2.49 -12.26 -13.60
C ILE A 57 3.95 -12.31 -13.15
N HIS A 58 4.55 -13.51 -13.11
CA HIS A 58 5.94 -13.68 -12.70
C HIS A 58 6.91 -12.95 -13.64
N ASP A 59 6.71 -13.05 -14.94
CA ASP A 59 7.52 -12.35 -15.94
C ASP A 59 7.37 -10.83 -15.78
N THR A 60 6.16 -10.33 -15.54
CA THR A 60 5.92 -8.92 -15.24
C THR A 60 6.68 -8.46 -14.00
N TYR A 61 6.71 -9.26 -12.94
CA TYR A 61 7.46 -8.94 -11.72
C TYR A 61 8.98 -8.92 -11.98
N ARG A 62 9.48 -9.89 -12.73
CA ARG A 62 10.90 -9.97 -13.10
C ARG A 62 11.31 -8.80 -13.98
N ASP A 63 10.53 -8.49 -15.03
CA ASP A 63 10.84 -7.47 -16.00
C ASP A 63 10.81 -6.05 -15.42
N ASN A 64 10.06 -5.83 -14.33
CA ASN A 64 10.02 -4.59 -13.57
C ASN A 64 10.91 -4.60 -12.32
N ASP A 65 11.74 -5.65 -12.13
CA ASP A 65 12.65 -5.79 -10.99
C ASP A 65 11.97 -5.57 -9.63
N VAL A 66 10.73 -6.11 -9.49
CA VAL A 66 9.86 -5.86 -8.33
C VAL A 66 10.50 -6.31 -7.03
N ALA A 67 11.29 -7.39 -7.04
CA ALA A 67 11.99 -7.87 -5.85
C ALA A 67 12.95 -6.81 -5.30
N ARG A 68 13.67 -6.08 -6.18
CA ARG A 68 14.53 -4.96 -5.77
C ARG A 68 13.70 -3.79 -5.28
N VAL A 69 12.72 -3.34 -6.06
CA VAL A 69 11.89 -2.18 -5.72
C VAL A 69 11.18 -2.38 -4.37
N THR A 70 10.58 -3.55 -4.13
CA THR A 70 9.91 -3.86 -2.87
C THR A 70 10.87 -4.01 -1.68
N THR A 71 12.12 -4.35 -1.92
CA THR A 71 13.15 -4.36 -0.87
C THR A 71 13.64 -2.93 -0.58
N GLU A 72 13.98 -2.19 -1.63
CA GLU A 72 14.54 -0.84 -1.51
C GLU A 72 13.53 0.16 -0.91
N MET A 73 12.22 0.02 -1.20
CA MET A 73 11.22 0.92 -0.63
C MET A 73 11.14 0.87 0.91
N TYR A 74 11.48 -0.27 1.51
CA TYR A 74 11.56 -0.40 2.98
C TYR A 74 12.94 -0.06 3.54
N LEU A 75 14.00 -0.19 2.74
CA LEU A 75 15.37 0.15 3.15
C LEU A 75 15.67 1.62 2.92
N SER A 76 14.98 2.29 2.00
CA SER A 76 15.15 3.72 1.76
C SER A 76 14.50 4.50 2.89
N ILE A 77 15.33 5.07 3.76
CA ILE A 77 14.85 5.87 4.89
C ILE A 77 14.19 7.13 4.35
N SER A 78 12.87 7.25 4.56
CA SER A 78 12.14 8.48 4.30
C SER A 78 12.57 9.57 5.30
N GLN A 79 12.63 10.81 4.82
CA GLN A 79 13.01 11.92 5.69
C GLN A 79 11.77 12.47 6.40
N PRO A 80 11.71 12.43 7.74
CA PRO A 80 10.66 13.10 8.48
C PRO A 80 10.79 14.63 8.29
N ALA A 81 9.77 15.23 7.72
CA ALA A 81 9.70 16.67 7.48
C ALA A 81 8.92 17.39 8.59
N MET A 82 8.03 16.68 9.29
CA MET A 82 7.28 17.18 10.44
C MET A 82 6.85 16.01 11.33
N LYS A 83 6.31 16.34 12.51
CA LYS A 83 5.75 15.32 13.40
C LYS A 83 4.44 14.76 12.82
N PRO A 84 4.14 13.48 13.00
CA PRO A 84 2.86 12.90 12.58
C PRO A 84 1.63 13.64 13.12
N SER A 85 1.68 14.12 14.37
CA SER A 85 0.63 14.94 14.97
C SER A 85 0.39 16.24 14.21
N ASP A 86 1.45 16.92 13.78
CA ASP A 86 1.34 18.20 13.08
C ASP A 86 0.76 17.98 11.66
N ALA A 87 1.16 16.92 10.99
CA ALA A 87 0.59 16.52 9.69
C ALA A 87 -0.90 16.17 9.83
N TYR A 88 -1.28 15.47 10.90
CA TYR A 88 -2.68 15.16 11.21
C TYR A 88 -3.49 16.43 11.49
N ASP A 89 -2.96 17.39 12.27
CA ASP A 89 -3.62 18.68 12.53
C ASP A 89 -3.86 19.46 11.22
N MET A 90 -2.93 19.41 10.27
CA MET A 90 -3.09 20.01 8.95
C MET A 90 -4.23 19.34 8.17
N MET A 91 -4.34 18.02 8.24
CA MET A 91 -5.43 17.29 7.62
C MET A 91 -6.79 17.71 8.22
N ILE A 92 -6.89 17.83 9.55
CA ILE A 92 -8.12 18.30 10.23
C ILE A 92 -8.48 19.74 9.81
N ARG A 93 -7.49 20.62 9.62
CA ARG A 93 -7.70 22.00 9.17
C ARG A 93 -7.92 22.13 7.67
N ARG A 94 -7.89 21.05 6.91
CA ARG A 94 -7.95 21.02 5.44
C ARG A 94 -6.80 21.78 4.77
N GLU A 95 -5.65 21.86 5.41
CA GLU A 95 -4.41 22.42 4.89
C GLU A 95 -3.63 21.35 4.10
N ILE A 96 -4.34 20.54 3.33
CA ILE A 96 -3.85 19.46 2.50
C ILE A 96 -4.28 19.65 1.06
N GLU A 97 -3.58 19.01 0.14
CA GLU A 97 -3.95 18.91 -1.26
C GLU A 97 -3.86 17.47 -1.74
N ARG A 98 -4.72 17.10 -2.67
CA ARG A 98 -4.69 15.80 -3.32
C ARG A 98 -3.72 15.83 -4.48
N VAL A 99 -2.69 14.97 -4.44
CA VAL A 99 -1.60 14.94 -5.40
C VAL A 99 -1.58 13.61 -6.12
N GLU A 100 -1.54 13.62 -7.44
CA GLU A 100 -1.42 12.42 -8.26
C GLU A 100 -0.07 11.74 -8.05
N ILE A 101 -0.03 10.40 -8.11
CA ILE A 101 1.17 9.62 -7.77
C ILE A 101 2.41 10.01 -8.58
N ASP A 102 2.25 10.48 -9.81
CA ASP A 102 3.36 10.92 -10.67
C ASP A 102 4.03 12.23 -10.19
N HIS A 103 3.40 12.96 -9.26
CA HIS A 103 3.89 14.24 -8.74
C HIS A 103 4.19 14.20 -7.22
N LEU A 104 4.32 13.00 -6.64
CA LEU A 104 4.52 12.82 -5.20
C LEU A 104 5.95 13.05 -4.74
N GLU A 105 6.96 12.90 -5.61
CA GLU A 105 8.36 13.03 -5.19
C GLU A 105 8.63 14.36 -4.49
N GLY A 106 9.20 14.28 -3.29
CA GLY A 106 9.46 15.45 -2.44
C GLY A 106 8.24 16.00 -1.68
N ARG A 107 7.02 15.50 -1.92
CA ARG A 107 5.80 15.89 -1.18
C ARG A 107 5.80 15.24 0.20
N ILE A 108 5.05 15.82 1.13
CA ILE A 108 4.90 15.31 2.50
C ILE A 108 3.52 14.69 2.63
N THR A 109 3.47 13.41 3.00
CA THR A 109 2.19 12.73 3.19
C THR A 109 1.48 13.23 4.45
N SER A 110 0.16 13.40 4.37
CA SER A 110 -0.70 13.63 5.54
C SER A 110 -1.37 12.35 6.04
N VAL A 111 -1.22 11.26 5.30
CA VAL A 111 -1.85 9.97 5.59
C VAL A 111 -0.83 8.86 5.75
N LEU A 112 -1.24 7.78 6.43
CA LEU A 112 -0.47 6.54 6.50
C LEU A 112 -0.58 5.81 5.16
N LEU A 113 0.56 5.46 4.56
CA LEU A 113 0.61 4.72 3.31
C LEU A 113 1.08 3.29 3.57
N THR A 114 0.21 2.30 3.32
CA THR A 114 0.48 0.90 3.67
C THR A 114 0.01 -0.04 2.58
N PRO A 115 0.90 -0.71 1.85
CA PRO A 115 0.52 -1.75 0.90
C PRO A 115 0.07 -3.03 1.61
N TYR A 116 -0.93 -3.70 1.04
CA TYR A 116 -1.43 -4.95 1.53
C TYR A 116 -1.41 -6.01 0.40
N PRO A 117 -0.69 -7.11 0.55
CA PRO A 117 0.30 -7.45 1.58
C PRO A 117 1.60 -6.64 1.47
N PRO A 118 2.46 -6.51 2.52
CA PRO A 118 2.40 -7.25 3.80
C PRO A 118 1.71 -6.49 4.94
N GLY A 119 1.22 -5.26 4.75
CA GLY A 119 0.65 -4.45 5.82
C GLY A 119 1.69 -3.73 6.68
N ILE A 120 2.86 -3.44 6.10
CA ILE A 120 3.92 -2.65 6.74
C ILE A 120 3.86 -1.23 6.15
N PRO A 121 3.77 -0.18 6.97
CA PRO A 121 3.75 1.17 6.46
C PRO A 121 5.00 1.52 5.65
N LEU A 122 4.79 2.11 4.46
CA LEU A 122 5.85 2.71 3.64
C LEU A 122 6.20 4.11 4.13
N LEU A 123 5.17 4.88 4.46
CA LEU A 123 5.26 6.23 4.97
C LEU A 123 4.25 6.44 6.09
N ILE A 124 4.67 7.18 7.11
CA ILE A 124 3.78 7.71 8.14
C ILE A 124 3.52 9.21 7.89
N PRO A 125 2.41 9.76 8.42
CA PRO A 125 2.12 11.19 8.26
C PRO A 125 3.32 12.06 8.66
N GLY A 126 3.64 13.05 7.83
CA GLY A 126 4.78 13.96 8.04
C GLY A 126 6.09 13.53 7.38
N GLU A 127 6.16 12.36 6.78
CA GLU A 127 7.31 11.92 6.00
C GLU A 127 7.23 12.35 4.55
N ARG A 128 8.40 12.44 3.92
CA ARG A 128 8.55 12.89 2.54
C ARG A 128 8.65 11.72 1.58
N PHE A 129 7.90 11.77 0.49
CA PHE A 129 8.04 10.81 -0.61
C PHE A 129 9.43 10.89 -1.23
N ASN A 130 10.09 9.74 -1.32
CA ASN A 130 11.30 9.57 -2.11
C ASN A 130 10.96 8.90 -3.47
N LYS A 131 11.93 8.93 -4.37
CA LYS A 131 11.79 8.38 -5.72
C LYS A 131 11.41 6.89 -5.72
N THR A 132 12.03 6.08 -4.88
CA THR A 132 11.80 4.63 -4.83
C THR A 132 10.35 4.28 -4.46
N ILE A 133 9.76 5.02 -3.50
CA ILE A 133 8.36 4.82 -3.13
C ILE A 133 7.43 5.23 -4.28
N VAL A 134 7.75 6.33 -4.98
CA VAL A 134 6.96 6.76 -6.16
C VAL A 134 7.03 5.71 -7.28
N GLU A 135 8.22 5.17 -7.58
CA GLU A 135 8.41 4.08 -8.55
C GLU A 135 7.58 2.84 -8.19
N TYR A 136 7.52 2.47 -6.92
CA TYR A 136 6.67 1.38 -6.46
C TYR A 136 5.18 1.66 -6.69
N LEU A 137 4.70 2.85 -6.38
CA LEU A 137 3.29 3.22 -6.60
C LEU A 137 2.93 3.23 -8.09
N GLN A 138 3.83 3.70 -8.94
CA GLN A 138 3.67 3.67 -10.40
C GLN A 138 3.62 2.24 -10.93
N PHE A 139 4.50 1.36 -10.42
CA PHE A 139 4.45 -0.07 -10.74
C PHE A 139 3.11 -0.69 -10.30
N ALA A 140 2.65 -0.43 -9.07
CA ALA A 140 1.38 -0.97 -8.57
C ALA A 140 0.19 -0.53 -9.44
N ARG A 141 0.14 0.74 -9.87
CA ARG A 141 -0.87 1.24 -10.81
C ARG A 141 -0.85 0.48 -12.14
N GLU A 142 0.33 0.30 -12.72
CA GLU A 142 0.47 -0.41 -13.99
C GLU A 142 0.12 -1.89 -13.87
N PHE A 143 0.49 -2.52 -12.76
CA PHE A 143 0.13 -3.89 -12.46
C PHE A 143 -1.39 -4.06 -12.31
N ASN A 144 -2.06 -3.21 -11.55
CA ASN A 144 -3.51 -3.23 -11.38
C ASN A 144 -4.24 -3.02 -12.73
N ARG A 145 -3.70 -2.15 -13.58
CA ARG A 145 -4.24 -1.94 -14.93
C ARG A 145 -4.11 -3.18 -15.82
N ARG A 146 -2.98 -3.88 -15.73
CA ARG A 146 -2.68 -5.07 -16.55
C ARG A 146 -3.41 -6.32 -16.07
N PHE A 147 -3.55 -6.47 -14.76
CA PHE A 147 -4.14 -7.65 -14.12
C PHE A 147 -5.33 -7.27 -13.24
N PRO A 148 -6.43 -6.74 -13.82
CA PRO A 148 -7.60 -6.35 -13.04
C PRO A 148 -8.18 -7.56 -12.28
N GLY A 149 -8.48 -7.34 -11.00
CA GLY A 149 -8.90 -8.39 -10.07
C GLY A 149 -7.76 -9.05 -9.27
N PHE A 150 -6.50 -8.73 -9.59
CA PHE A 150 -5.30 -9.08 -8.80
C PHE A 150 -4.67 -7.82 -8.19
N ASP A 151 -5.51 -6.83 -7.90
CA ASP A 151 -5.07 -5.52 -7.46
C ASP A 151 -4.26 -5.58 -6.18
N THR A 152 -3.20 -4.78 -6.12
CA THR A 152 -2.48 -4.49 -4.88
C THR A 152 -3.25 -3.41 -4.14
N ASP A 153 -3.78 -3.74 -2.96
CA ASP A 153 -4.44 -2.78 -2.09
C ASP A 153 -3.38 -1.94 -1.35
N ILE A 154 -3.45 -0.62 -1.50
CA ILE A 154 -2.55 0.31 -0.81
C ILE A 154 -3.39 1.31 -0.03
N HIS A 155 -3.48 1.09 1.27
CA HIS A 155 -4.18 1.99 2.17
C HIS A 155 -3.51 3.38 2.16
N GLY A 156 -4.32 4.41 2.10
CA GLY A 156 -3.86 5.80 1.97
C GLY A 156 -3.85 6.33 0.55
N LEU A 157 -4.03 5.48 -0.47
CA LEU A 157 -4.34 5.92 -1.83
C LEU A 157 -5.82 6.25 -1.96
N VAL A 158 -6.09 7.26 -2.76
CA VAL A 158 -7.43 7.60 -3.23
C VAL A 158 -7.49 7.27 -4.71
N GLU A 159 -8.47 6.46 -5.09
CA GLU A 159 -8.69 6.04 -6.47
C GLU A 159 -9.84 6.83 -7.07
N GLU A 160 -9.65 7.34 -8.27
CA GLU A 160 -10.68 8.06 -9.04
C GLU A 160 -10.77 7.48 -10.44
N ASP A 161 -11.96 7.05 -10.83
CA ASP A 161 -12.20 6.57 -12.19
C ASP A 161 -12.26 7.75 -13.15
N SER A 162 -11.53 7.64 -14.27
CA SER A 162 -11.54 8.63 -15.34
C SER A 162 -11.77 7.97 -16.70
N PRO A 163 -12.16 8.73 -17.74
CA PRO A 163 -12.29 8.18 -19.10
C PRO A 163 -11.01 7.56 -19.66
N GLN A 164 -9.84 7.95 -19.13
CA GLN A 164 -8.54 7.43 -19.52
C GLN A 164 -8.07 6.27 -18.64
N GLY A 165 -8.88 5.84 -17.67
CA GLY A 165 -8.56 4.79 -16.71
C GLY A 165 -8.53 5.30 -15.27
N ARG A 166 -8.23 4.40 -14.35
CA ARG A 166 -8.18 4.70 -12.92
C ARG A 166 -6.95 5.53 -12.58
N ARG A 167 -7.14 6.63 -11.88
CA ARG A 167 -6.10 7.53 -11.40
C ARG A 167 -5.93 7.36 -9.89
N TYR A 168 -4.70 7.53 -9.43
CA TYR A 168 -4.33 7.32 -8.04
C TYR A 168 -3.72 8.58 -7.44
N PHE A 169 -4.16 8.93 -6.24
CA PHE A 169 -3.78 10.15 -5.55
C PHE A 169 -3.44 9.87 -4.10
N VAL A 170 -2.68 10.77 -3.48
CA VAL A 170 -2.43 10.80 -2.03
C VAL A 170 -2.71 12.20 -1.52
N ASP A 171 -3.32 12.29 -0.34
CA ASP A 171 -3.49 13.55 0.35
C ASP A 171 -2.16 13.96 1.01
N CYS A 172 -1.60 15.08 0.56
CA CYS A 172 -0.32 15.62 0.99
C CYS A 172 -0.50 16.98 1.69
N VAL A 173 0.45 17.33 2.54
CA VAL A 173 0.52 18.66 3.14
C VAL A 173 0.75 19.71 2.05
N GLN A 174 0.03 20.84 2.13
CA GLN A 174 0.18 21.95 1.17
C GLN A 174 1.60 22.53 1.19
N PRO A 175 2.17 22.92 0.03
CA PRO A 175 3.44 23.64 -0.03
C PRO A 175 3.36 24.94 0.78
N GLY A 176 4.41 25.23 1.55
CA GLY A 176 4.45 26.41 2.43
C GLY A 176 4.17 26.11 3.91
N ASN A 177 3.47 25.03 4.23
CA ASN A 177 3.23 24.61 5.60
C ASN A 177 4.29 23.60 6.12
N SER A 178 5.28 23.27 5.30
CA SER A 178 6.33 22.29 5.59
C SER A 178 7.45 22.79 6.52
N ALA A 179 7.42 24.03 6.99
CA ALA A 179 8.38 24.50 7.98
C ALA A 179 8.08 23.87 9.33
N LEU A 180 9.05 23.13 9.89
CA LEU A 180 9.03 22.65 11.27
C LEU A 180 8.63 23.83 12.17
N ARG A 181 7.39 23.85 12.69
CA ARG A 181 7.06 24.77 13.78
C ARG A 181 7.97 24.41 14.94
N PRO A 182 8.71 25.38 15.53
CA PRO A 182 9.45 25.10 16.75
C PRO A 182 8.46 24.56 17.78
N PRO A 183 8.87 23.64 18.67
CA PRO A 183 7.97 23.03 19.64
C PRO A 183 7.28 24.16 20.42
N THR A 184 5.96 24.17 20.35
CA THR A 184 5.14 25.12 21.11
C THR A 184 5.49 24.91 22.59
N GLN A 185 6.02 25.94 23.24
CA GLN A 185 6.27 25.98 24.70
C GLN A 185 4.92 26.00 25.43
N ALA A 186 4.20 24.90 25.39
CA ALA A 186 2.99 24.70 26.16
C ALA A 186 3.27 23.55 27.13
N ALA A 187 3.78 23.90 28.32
CA ALA A 187 3.69 23.25 29.60
C ALA A 187 4.90 23.49 30.54
N ALA A 188 5.44 24.71 30.56
CA ALA A 188 6.41 25.11 31.62
C ALA A 188 5.78 25.98 32.71
N GLY A 189 4.44 26.07 32.77
CA GLY A 189 3.70 26.95 33.67
C GLY A 189 3.02 26.32 34.86
N ALA A 190 3.05 24.99 35.05
CA ALA A 190 2.24 24.32 36.09
C ALA A 190 3.01 23.74 37.28
N SER A 191 4.31 24.01 37.42
CA SER A 191 5.09 23.44 38.55
C SER A 191 5.66 24.45 39.53
N ARG A 192 5.14 25.69 39.63
CA ARG A 192 5.65 26.70 40.57
C ARG A 192 4.62 27.23 41.58
N ALA A 193 3.48 26.59 41.77
CA ALA A 193 2.44 27.04 42.73
C ALA A 193 2.23 26.12 43.93
N ALA A 194 3.12 25.14 44.20
CA ALA A 194 2.94 24.21 45.32
C ALA A 194 4.03 24.27 46.41
N SER A 195 4.83 25.34 46.49
CA SER A 195 5.92 25.44 47.48
C SER A 195 5.91 26.76 48.30
N ALA A 196 4.74 27.36 48.51
CA ALA A 196 4.66 28.55 49.39
C ALA A 196 3.42 28.47 50.28
N ARG A 197 3.31 27.44 51.14
CA ARG A 197 2.52 27.40 52.36
C ARG A 197 3.07 26.29 53.26
N LYS A 198 4.08 26.65 54.05
CA LYS A 198 4.28 26.21 55.45
C LYS A 198 5.06 27.29 56.17
#